data_80f912758fe4f64926f3b79c6ad5e831
#
_entry.id   80f912758fe4f64926f3b79c6ad5e831
#
_cell.length_a   1.000
_cell.length_b   1.000
_cell.length_c   1.000
_cell.angle_alpha   90.00
_cell.angle_beta   90.00
_cell.angle_gamma   90.00
#
_symmetry.space_group_name_H-M   'P 1'
#
loop_
_entity.id
_entity.type
_entity.pdbx_description
1 polymer ?
#
loop_
_entity_poly.entity_id
_entity_poly.type
_entity_poly.pdbx_seq_one_letter_code
_entity_poly.pdbx_strand_id
1 'polypeptide(L)'
;MITEVVVAAALMLTPAADTPSPVKKGQKVHDSPISLYQGRYYVKADNKKRLCIRQKESRHAHGAVSASGKYRGAYQASAEMTVGMAWMIQKELRAMGTPRDKAVAIGEILRDTQMNRWAPYYQSMGFWLVWNHGKGASHWPTRAGC
;
A
#
# COMPACT_ATOMS: atom_id res chain seq x y z
N MET A 1 54.86 25.36 0.33
CA MET A 1 53.47 25.75 0.53
C MET A 1 52.61 24.71 -0.17
N ILE A 2 51.98 23.84 0.59
CA ILE A 2 51.09 22.79 0.10
C ILE A 2 49.67 23.32 0.28
N THR A 3 49.00 23.62 -0.81
CA THR A 3 47.59 24.06 -0.80
C THR A 3 46.70 22.84 -0.71
N GLU A 4 46.10 22.59 0.46
CA GLU A 4 45.06 21.61 0.60
C GLU A 4 43.79 22.06 -0.10
N VAL A 5 43.39 21.31 -1.11
CA VAL A 5 42.07 21.46 -1.75
C VAL A 5 41.07 20.68 -0.94
N VAL A 6 40.26 21.36 -0.13
CA VAL A 6 39.11 20.77 0.54
C VAL A 6 38.01 20.60 -0.49
N VAL A 7 37.81 19.37 -0.95
CA VAL A 7 36.66 19.00 -1.77
C VAL A 7 35.45 18.81 -0.83
N ALA A 8 34.60 19.84 -0.73
CA ALA A 8 33.31 19.73 -0.06
C ALA A 8 32.39 18.85 -0.90
N ALA A 9 32.20 17.59 -0.48
CA ALA A 9 31.19 16.74 -1.04
C ALA A 9 29.81 17.27 -0.59
N ALA A 10 29.13 17.98 -1.48
CA ALA A 10 27.71 18.32 -1.29
C ALA A 10 26.90 17.04 -1.33
N LEU A 11 26.48 16.53 -0.18
CA LEU A 11 25.46 15.53 -0.04
C LEU A 11 24.16 16.13 -0.60
N MET A 12 23.83 15.81 -1.84
CA MET A 12 22.51 16.07 -2.39
C MET A 12 21.50 15.20 -1.63
N LEU A 13 20.87 15.79 -0.63
CA LEU A 13 19.65 15.25 -0.04
C LEU A 13 18.59 15.24 -1.14
N THR A 14 18.38 14.08 -1.75
CA THR A 14 17.17 13.86 -2.55
C THR A 14 15.98 14.04 -1.61
N PRO A 15 15.02 14.94 -1.93
CA PRO A 15 13.83 15.08 -1.09
C PRO A 15 13.16 13.71 -0.99
N ALA A 16 12.88 13.26 0.25
CA ALA A 16 12.14 12.05 0.48
C ALA A 16 10.81 12.16 -0.30
N ALA A 17 10.52 11.19 -1.18
CA ALA A 17 9.29 11.16 -1.95
C ALA A 17 8.11 11.35 -0.98
N ASP A 18 7.20 12.28 -1.30
CA ASP A 18 6.06 12.60 -0.45
C ASP A 18 5.24 11.35 -0.17
N THR A 19 5.24 10.91 1.09
CA THR A 19 4.46 9.75 1.51
C THR A 19 2.98 10.13 1.50
N PRO A 20 2.12 9.42 0.74
CA PRO A 20 0.71 9.76 0.64
C PRO A 20 -0.01 9.78 1.99
N SER A 21 -1.05 10.62 2.12
CA SER A 21 -1.92 10.61 3.29
C SER A 21 -2.60 9.25 3.45
N PRO A 22 -2.66 8.69 4.68
CA PRO A 22 -3.22 7.35 4.91
C PRO A 22 -4.73 7.28 4.69
N VAL A 23 -5.45 8.39 4.87
CA VAL A 23 -6.91 8.44 4.80
C VAL A 23 -7.36 9.28 3.60
N LYS A 24 -8.35 8.79 2.88
CA LYS A 24 -8.99 9.45 1.76
C LYS A 24 -9.78 10.68 2.24
N LYS A 25 -9.35 11.88 1.90
CA LYS A 25 -10.17 13.09 2.00
C LYS A 25 -10.93 13.27 0.68
N GLY A 26 -12.21 12.86 0.63
CA GLY A 26 -13.19 13.31 -0.36
C GLY A 26 -12.87 13.27 -1.86
N GLN A 27 -11.70 12.80 -2.29
CA GLN A 27 -11.33 12.73 -3.69
C GLN A 27 -11.97 11.53 -4.37
N LYS A 28 -12.64 11.76 -5.50
CA LYS A 28 -12.90 10.71 -6.49
C LYS A 28 -11.54 10.23 -7.00
N VAL A 29 -11.07 9.13 -6.45
CA VAL A 29 -9.81 8.54 -6.92
C VAL A 29 -10.12 7.85 -8.24
N HIS A 30 -9.55 8.38 -9.32
CA HIS A 30 -9.51 7.68 -10.58
C HIS A 30 -8.83 6.33 -10.34
N ASP A 31 -9.54 5.29 -10.71
CA ASP A 31 -9.12 3.91 -10.57
C ASP A 31 -8.00 3.64 -11.58
N SER A 32 -6.76 3.94 -11.16
CA SER A 32 -5.61 3.65 -12.02
C SER A 32 -5.50 2.13 -12.20
N PRO A 33 -5.47 1.63 -13.45
CA PRO A 33 -5.16 0.23 -13.72
C PRO A 33 -3.76 -0.14 -13.24
N ILE A 34 -2.88 0.84 -13.09
CA ILE A 34 -1.53 0.65 -12.58
C ILE A 34 -1.54 0.83 -11.05
N SER A 35 -0.87 -0.07 -10.33
CA SER A 35 -0.71 0.11 -8.89
C SER A 35 0.04 1.40 -8.59
N LEU A 36 -0.49 2.21 -7.68
CA LEU A 36 0.18 3.41 -7.20
C LEU A 36 1.41 3.07 -6.34
N TYR A 37 1.37 1.94 -5.62
CA TYR A 37 2.52 1.37 -4.94
C TYR A 37 3.31 0.51 -5.93
N GLN A 38 4.58 0.84 -6.12
CA GLN A 38 5.51 0.10 -6.98
C GLN A 38 6.83 -0.23 -6.24
N GLY A 39 6.75 -0.46 -4.93
CA GLY A 39 7.90 -0.89 -4.15
C GLY A 39 8.32 -2.33 -4.43
N ARG A 40 9.21 -2.86 -3.60
CA ARG A 40 9.84 -4.19 -3.80
C ARG A 40 8.88 -5.38 -3.88
N TYR A 41 7.65 -5.25 -3.39
CA TYR A 41 6.62 -6.29 -3.46
C TYR A 41 5.73 -6.16 -4.71
N TYR A 42 5.83 -5.08 -5.45
CA TYR A 42 5.10 -4.92 -6.70
C TYR A 42 5.65 -5.86 -7.78
N VAL A 43 4.77 -6.65 -8.38
CA VAL A 43 5.10 -7.56 -9.48
C VAL A 43 4.30 -7.18 -10.71
N LYS A 44 4.95 -6.54 -11.68
CA LYS A 44 4.31 -6.07 -12.91
C LYS A 44 3.55 -7.19 -13.64
N ALA A 45 4.13 -8.40 -13.70
CA ALA A 45 3.51 -9.56 -14.35
C ALA A 45 2.20 -9.99 -13.64
N ASP A 46 2.08 -9.76 -12.32
CA ASP A 46 0.91 -10.13 -11.52
C ASP A 46 -0.15 -9.02 -11.46
N ASN A 47 0.11 -7.86 -12.07
CA ASN A 47 -0.83 -6.74 -11.98
C ASN A 47 -2.18 -7.05 -12.61
N LYS A 48 -2.23 -7.86 -13.67
CA LYS A 48 -3.50 -8.34 -14.25
C LYS A 48 -4.30 -9.18 -13.26
N LYS A 49 -3.63 -10.06 -12.51
CA LYS A 49 -4.27 -10.86 -11.44
C LYS A 49 -4.81 -9.97 -10.33
N ARG A 50 -4.04 -8.99 -9.88
CA ARG A 50 -4.51 -8.00 -8.90
C ARG A 50 -5.78 -7.30 -9.36
N LEU A 51 -5.82 -6.82 -10.59
CA LEU A 51 -7.00 -6.17 -11.16
C LEU A 51 -8.20 -7.11 -11.25
N CYS A 52 -7.98 -8.36 -11.66
CA CYS A 52 -9.02 -9.38 -11.70
C CYS A 52 -9.58 -9.68 -10.31
N ILE A 53 -8.74 -9.87 -9.31
CA ILE A 53 -9.15 -10.05 -7.91
C ILE A 53 -9.95 -8.84 -7.45
N ARG A 54 -9.44 -7.63 -7.64
CA ARG A 54 -10.12 -6.39 -7.26
C ARG A 54 -11.49 -6.25 -7.92
N GLN A 55 -11.63 -6.62 -9.19
CA GLN A 55 -12.92 -6.64 -9.89
C GLN A 55 -13.90 -7.61 -9.22
N LYS A 56 -13.45 -8.82 -8.91
CA LYS A 56 -14.29 -9.85 -8.30
C LYS A 56 -14.68 -9.53 -6.86
N GLU A 57 -13.75 -8.97 -6.10
CA GLU A 57 -13.98 -8.66 -4.68
C GLU A 57 -14.88 -7.44 -4.47
N SER A 58 -14.75 -6.40 -5.28
CA SER A 58 -15.40 -5.12 -5.01
C SER A 58 -15.88 -4.36 -6.25
N ARG A 59 -15.74 -4.92 -7.45
CA ARG A 59 -15.92 -4.17 -8.71
C ARG A 59 -15.07 -2.89 -8.75
N HIS A 60 -13.83 -3.01 -8.28
CA HIS A 60 -12.86 -1.91 -8.17
C HIS A 60 -13.22 -0.82 -7.15
N ALA A 61 -14.20 -1.02 -6.29
CA ALA A 61 -14.62 0.00 -5.34
C ALA A 61 -13.76 0.01 -4.08
N HIS A 62 -12.90 1.02 -3.92
CA HIS A 62 -12.07 1.17 -2.72
C HIS A 62 -12.89 1.42 -1.45
N GLY A 63 -14.08 2.01 -1.57
CA GLY A 63 -15.00 2.25 -0.47
C GLY A 63 -15.94 1.08 -0.16
N ALA A 64 -15.79 -0.08 -0.81
CA ALA A 64 -16.71 -1.19 -0.68
C ALA A 64 -16.77 -1.76 0.75
N VAL A 65 -17.97 -2.14 1.15
CA VAL A 65 -18.26 -2.87 2.38
C VAL A 65 -19.16 -4.05 1.98
N SER A 66 -18.79 -5.28 2.39
CA SER A 66 -19.61 -6.46 2.12
C SER A 66 -20.97 -6.37 2.80
N ALA A 67 -21.96 -7.15 2.35
CA ALA A 67 -23.29 -7.18 2.93
C ALA A 67 -23.28 -7.53 4.44
N SER A 68 -22.34 -8.39 4.87
CA SER A 68 -22.16 -8.73 6.28
C SER A 68 -21.42 -7.66 7.10
N GLY A 69 -20.79 -6.67 6.43
CA GLY A 69 -19.90 -5.69 7.05
C GLY A 69 -18.53 -6.23 7.47
N LYS A 70 -18.25 -7.52 7.24
CA LYS A 70 -17.00 -8.19 7.68
C LYS A 70 -15.80 -7.86 6.77
N TYR A 71 -16.04 -7.65 5.50
CA TYR A 71 -15.00 -7.43 4.49
C TYR A 71 -15.09 -6.03 3.91
N ARG A 72 -13.96 -5.36 3.75
CA ARG A 72 -13.90 -3.95 3.39
C ARG A 72 -12.80 -3.64 2.39
N GLY A 73 -13.03 -2.57 1.62
CA GLY A 73 -12.08 -2.04 0.66
C GLY A 73 -12.07 -2.77 -0.67
N ALA A 74 -11.17 -2.33 -1.56
CA ALA A 74 -11.07 -2.84 -2.92
C ALA A 74 -10.75 -4.35 -2.99
N TYR A 75 -10.09 -4.88 -1.97
CA TYR A 75 -9.66 -6.28 -1.88
C TYR A 75 -10.41 -7.07 -0.81
N GLN A 76 -11.46 -6.53 -0.24
CA GLN A 76 -12.34 -7.17 0.74
C GLN A 76 -11.58 -7.85 1.90
N ALA A 77 -10.76 -7.06 2.59
CA ALA A 77 -10.02 -7.54 3.75
C ALA A 77 -10.90 -7.61 5.01
N SER A 78 -10.69 -8.64 5.84
CA SER A 78 -11.25 -8.71 7.19
C SER A 78 -10.61 -7.69 8.13
N ALA A 79 -11.17 -7.49 9.32
CA ALA A 79 -10.61 -6.60 10.33
C ALA A 79 -9.19 -7.05 10.76
N GLU A 80 -9.00 -8.34 10.98
CA GLU A 80 -7.71 -8.92 11.37
C GLU A 80 -6.67 -8.76 10.27
N MET A 81 -7.06 -9.03 9.02
CA MET A 81 -6.20 -8.84 7.85
C MET A 81 -5.81 -7.37 7.69
N THR A 82 -6.74 -6.45 7.92
CA THR A 82 -6.52 -5.01 7.86
C THR A 82 -5.45 -4.57 8.87
N VAL A 83 -5.55 -5.02 10.11
CA VAL A 83 -4.55 -4.74 11.15
C VAL A 83 -3.18 -5.33 10.78
N GLY A 84 -3.14 -6.56 10.31
CA GLY A 84 -1.91 -7.20 9.83
C GLY A 84 -1.26 -6.43 8.68
N MET A 85 -2.05 -6.03 7.69
CA MET A 85 -1.58 -5.19 6.60
C MET A 85 -1.00 -3.86 7.09
N ALA A 86 -1.63 -3.20 8.05
CA ALA A 86 -1.15 -1.94 8.59
C ALA A 86 0.24 -2.06 9.24
N TRP A 87 0.49 -3.15 9.97
CA TRP A 87 1.82 -3.45 10.50
C TRP A 87 2.86 -3.70 9.40
N MET A 88 2.49 -4.45 8.38
CA MET A 88 3.36 -4.70 7.23
C MET A 88 3.67 -3.41 6.47
N ILE A 89 2.68 -2.54 6.27
CA ILE A 89 2.83 -1.23 5.63
C ILE A 89 3.78 -0.34 6.44
N GLN A 90 3.62 -0.27 7.75
CA GLN A 90 4.52 0.49 8.62
C GLN A 90 5.98 0.04 8.44
N LYS A 91 6.23 -1.26 8.41
CA LYS A 91 7.56 -1.84 8.18
C LYS A 91 8.08 -1.51 6.79
N GLU A 92 7.25 -1.62 5.76
CA GLU A 92 7.62 -1.34 4.37
C GLU A 92 7.92 0.15 4.15
N LEU A 93 7.13 1.05 4.71
CA LEU A 93 7.42 2.49 4.67
C LEU A 93 8.81 2.81 5.24
N ARG A 94 9.20 2.14 6.33
CA ARG A 94 10.54 2.25 6.89
C ARG A 94 11.61 1.78 5.90
N ALA A 95 11.38 0.64 5.28
CA ALA A 95 12.30 0.09 4.27
C ALA A 95 12.41 0.98 3.02
N MET A 96 11.36 1.74 2.70
CA MET A 96 11.32 2.70 1.61
C MET A 96 11.95 4.05 1.97
N GLY A 97 12.44 4.24 3.20
CA GLY A 97 13.12 5.45 3.65
C GLY A 97 12.21 6.46 4.38
N THR A 98 10.94 6.13 4.64
CA THR A 98 10.08 6.99 5.45
C THR A 98 10.64 7.10 6.88
N PRO A 99 10.77 8.32 7.45
CA PRO A 99 11.20 8.50 8.82
C PRO A 99 10.36 7.68 9.82
N ARG A 100 10.99 7.19 10.88
CA ARG A 100 10.36 6.26 11.82
C ARG A 100 9.05 6.80 12.40
N ASP A 101 9.09 8.01 12.92
CA ASP A 101 7.92 8.68 13.52
C ASP A 101 6.76 8.81 12.54
N LYS A 102 7.04 9.19 11.29
CA LYS A 102 6.03 9.28 10.24
C LYS A 102 5.46 7.91 9.86
N ALA A 103 6.31 6.88 9.73
CA ALA A 103 5.87 5.53 9.43
C ALA A 103 5.00 4.95 10.55
N VAL A 104 5.37 5.19 11.81
CA VAL A 104 4.59 4.78 12.99
C VAL A 104 3.23 5.48 12.99
N ALA A 105 3.19 6.80 12.80
CA ALA A 105 1.95 7.57 12.77
C ALA A 105 1.00 7.08 11.67
N ILE A 106 1.51 6.81 10.47
CA ILE A 106 0.71 6.23 9.37
C ILE A 106 0.18 4.85 9.77
N GLY A 107 1.02 3.98 10.31
CA GLY A 107 0.63 2.65 10.75
C GLY A 107 -0.48 2.67 11.81
N GLU A 108 -0.41 3.58 12.78
CA GLU A 108 -1.44 3.79 13.80
C GLU A 108 -2.77 4.23 13.17
N ILE A 109 -2.75 5.23 12.29
CA ILE A 109 -3.96 5.69 11.59
C ILE A 109 -4.60 4.54 10.79
N LEU A 110 -3.80 3.75 10.08
CA LEU A 110 -4.31 2.63 9.30
C LEU A 110 -4.93 1.54 10.20
N ARG A 111 -4.32 1.23 11.36
CA ARG A 111 -4.87 0.27 12.33
C ARG A 111 -6.20 0.73 12.92
N ASP A 112 -6.33 2.03 13.17
CA ASP A 112 -7.53 2.63 13.78
C ASP A 112 -8.62 2.97 12.74
N THR A 113 -8.34 2.74 11.45
CA THR A 113 -9.24 3.08 10.35
C THR A 113 -9.65 1.84 9.58
N GLN A 114 -10.95 1.70 9.28
CA GLN A 114 -11.44 0.61 8.44
C GLN A 114 -10.87 0.72 7.02
N MET A 115 -10.53 -0.41 6.41
CA MET A 115 -9.81 -0.44 5.13
C MET A 115 -10.52 0.31 3.99
N ASN A 116 -11.85 0.30 3.96
CA ASN A 116 -12.63 1.02 2.94
C ASN A 116 -12.45 2.55 3.00
N ARG A 117 -11.84 3.06 4.07
CA ARG A 117 -11.48 4.47 4.24
C ARG A 117 -10.00 4.76 4.01
N TRP A 118 -9.18 3.74 3.82
CA TRP A 118 -7.78 3.94 3.45
C TRP A 118 -7.66 4.56 2.06
N ALA A 119 -6.63 5.38 1.88
CA ALA A 119 -6.28 5.83 0.55
C ALA A 119 -5.96 4.62 -0.36
N PRO A 120 -6.33 4.67 -1.66
CA PRO A 120 -6.08 3.57 -2.60
C PRO A 120 -4.63 3.11 -2.67
N TYR A 121 -3.68 4.02 -2.47
CA TYR A 121 -2.26 3.71 -2.38
C TYR A 121 -1.98 2.63 -1.32
N TYR A 122 -2.53 2.80 -0.12
CA TYR A 122 -2.30 1.87 1.00
C TYR A 122 -3.11 0.58 0.86
N GLN A 123 -4.28 0.63 0.24
CA GLN A 123 -5.03 -0.60 -0.08
C GLN A 123 -4.24 -1.46 -1.07
N SER A 124 -3.69 -0.88 -2.12
CA SER A 124 -2.85 -1.59 -3.09
C SER A 124 -1.54 -2.07 -2.46
N MET A 125 -0.90 -1.24 -1.65
CA MET A 125 0.31 -1.63 -0.91
C MET A 125 0.04 -2.83 0.00
N GLY A 126 -1.05 -2.81 0.77
CA GLY A 126 -1.47 -3.94 1.61
C GLY A 126 -1.69 -5.21 0.79
N PHE A 127 -2.35 -5.11 -0.37
CA PHE A 127 -2.48 -6.23 -1.29
C PHE A 127 -1.12 -6.83 -1.66
N TRP A 128 -0.19 -6.02 -2.15
CA TRP A 128 1.12 -6.50 -2.60
C TRP A 128 1.95 -7.12 -1.47
N LEU A 129 1.89 -6.57 -0.28
CA LEU A 129 2.59 -7.10 0.89
C LEU A 129 2.07 -8.48 1.28
N VAL A 130 0.75 -8.68 1.27
CA VAL A 130 0.13 -9.99 1.54
C VAL A 130 0.33 -10.94 0.36
N TRP A 131 0.17 -10.45 -0.87
CA TRP A 131 0.42 -11.24 -2.09
C TRP A 131 1.83 -11.85 -2.11
N ASN A 132 2.81 -11.05 -1.74
CA ASN A 132 4.20 -11.49 -1.54
C ASN A 132 4.67 -12.47 -2.64
N HIS A 133 4.69 -12.00 -3.89
CA HIS A 133 5.08 -12.81 -5.06
C HIS A 133 4.26 -14.11 -5.23
N GLY A 134 2.99 -14.07 -4.87
CA GLY A 134 2.05 -15.19 -4.97
C GLY A 134 1.99 -16.10 -3.74
N LYS A 135 2.87 -15.94 -2.77
CA LYS A 135 2.88 -16.76 -1.53
C LYS A 135 1.61 -16.59 -0.69
N GLY A 136 1.02 -15.41 -0.72
CA GLY A 136 -0.22 -15.07 -0.02
C GLY A 136 -1.49 -15.22 -0.86
N ALA A 137 -1.42 -15.84 -2.02
CA ALA A 137 -2.54 -15.95 -2.97
C ALA A 137 -3.80 -16.62 -2.37
N SER A 138 -3.64 -17.51 -1.39
CA SER A 138 -4.76 -18.18 -0.71
C SER A 138 -5.70 -17.23 0.05
N HIS A 139 -5.26 -16.02 0.38
CA HIS A 139 -6.12 -15.00 1.00
C HIS A 139 -7.24 -14.51 0.07
N TRP A 140 -7.11 -14.74 -1.23
CA TRP A 140 -8.12 -14.40 -2.23
C TRP A 140 -8.55 -15.64 -3.04
N PRO A 141 -9.49 -16.44 -2.53
CA PRO A 141 -10.02 -17.59 -3.27
C PRO A 141 -10.61 -17.21 -4.63
N THR A 142 -11.13 -15.98 -4.75
CA THR A 142 -11.65 -15.41 -5.99
C THR A 142 -10.62 -15.29 -7.11
N ARG A 143 -9.33 -15.42 -6.80
CA ARG A 143 -8.27 -15.47 -7.82
C ARG A 143 -8.42 -16.62 -8.80
N ALA A 144 -9.14 -17.67 -8.42
CA ALA A 144 -9.47 -18.76 -9.33
C ALA A 144 -10.24 -18.19 -10.54
N GLY A 145 -9.76 -18.45 -11.74
CA GLY A 145 -10.27 -17.84 -12.96
C GLY A 145 -9.70 -16.44 -13.27
N CYS A 146 -8.74 -15.98 -12.49
CA CYS A 146 -7.87 -14.86 -12.87
C CYS A 146 -6.58 -15.37 -13.51
#